data_637f05a66cb206a720598ec50e48ac0b
#
_entry.id   637f05a66cb206a720598ec50e48ac0b
#
_cell.length_a   1.000
_cell.length_b   1.000
_cell.length_c   1.000
_cell.angle_alpha   90.00
_cell.angle_beta   90.00
_cell.angle_gamma   90.00
#
_symmetry.space_group_name_H-M   'P 1'
#
loop_
_entity.id
_entity.type
_entity.pdbx_description
1 polymer ?
#
loop_
_entity_poly.entity_id
_entity_poly.type
_entity_poly.pdbx_seq_one_letter_code
_entity_poly.pdbx_strand_id
1 'polypeptide(L)'
;MKAFVIDVARCNGCMNCQIACKDEHCGTDWLPYAAEQPLTGQFWCKVEEKVRGSVPKTRITYVPHIGGQSDALAAAAGDAIVERPDGLMYLDPEKAKGRKDLCEFEGVYWNEALQIPQTCTGCAHLLDDGWEVPRCVDSCPTEALRFGDVADLDLDGAEQLVEGSRIWYRNLPKRFVTGCVVDFDAREVAIGADVKLVSASGNTVAEQKTDEFGDFMFDQVEPAAYQVVYQVPGKTAKTYDADATELDVNIGDVPVA
;
A
#
# COMPACT_ATOMS: atom_id res chain seq x y z
N MET A 1 -16.96 11.36 11.77
CA MET A 1 -16.42 9.97 11.74
C MET A 1 -14.92 10.05 11.52
N LYS A 2 -14.14 9.43 12.40
CA LYS A 2 -12.68 9.36 12.29
C LYS A 2 -12.24 8.28 11.29
N ALA A 3 -11.15 8.53 10.58
CA ALA A 3 -10.56 7.60 9.63
C ALA A 3 -9.04 7.76 9.54
N PHE A 4 -8.39 6.76 8.96
CA PHE A 4 -6.97 6.79 8.59
C PHE A 4 -6.84 7.07 7.09
N VAL A 5 -5.82 7.85 6.72
CA VAL A 5 -5.37 7.98 5.34
C VAL A 5 -3.91 7.56 5.27
N ILE A 6 -3.61 6.65 4.36
CA ILE A 6 -2.27 6.11 4.13
C ILE A 6 -1.81 6.54 2.74
N ASP A 7 -0.84 7.44 2.69
CA ASP A 7 -0.19 7.86 1.45
C ASP A 7 1.03 6.98 1.18
N VAL A 8 0.86 5.99 0.32
CA VAL A 8 1.89 4.98 0.02
C VAL A 8 3.13 5.60 -0.62
N ALA A 9 2.98 6.67 -1.40
CA ALA A 9 4.13 7.36 -2.01
C ALA A 9 5.04 8.04 -0.98
N ARG A 10 4.53 8.36 0.20
CA ARG A 10 5.30 8.95 1.30
C ARG A 10 5.93 7.91 2.22
N CYS A 11 5.51 6.64 2.13
CA CYS A 11 6.03 5.58 2.99
C CYS A 11 7.43 5.14 2.53
N ASN A 12 8.42 5.29 3.40
CA ASN A 12 9.81 4.88 3.14
C ASN A 12 10.20 3.54 3.77
N GLY A 13 9.23 2.80 4.35
CA GLY A 13 9.47 1.48 4.94
C GLY A 13 10.25 1.48 6.25
N CYS A 14 10.25 2.58 7.01
CA CYS A 14 10.98 2.67 8.28
C CYS A 14 10.44 1.76 9.40
N MET A 15 9.26 1.18 9.24
CA MET A 15 8.56 0.30 10.18
C MET A 15 8.19 0.95 11.54
N ASN A 16 8.38 2.25 11.74
CA ASN A 16 8.10 2.91 13.02
C ASN A 16 6.65 2.72 13.46
N CYS A 17 5.67 2.85 12.56
CA CYS A 17 4.26 2.66 12.86
C CYS A 17 3.96 1.23 13.36
N GLN A 18 4.57 0.22 12.75
CA GLN A 18 4.44 -1.18 13.12
C GLN A 18 5.03 -1.45 14.50
N ILE A 19 6.23 -0.94 14.75
CA ILE A 19 6.94 -1.12 16.03
C ILE A 19 6.24 -0.35 17.14
N ALA A 20 5.85 0.90 16.91
CA ALA A 20 5.15 1.72 17.90
C ALA A 20 3.79 1.14 18.29
N CYS A 21 3.03 0.60 17.32
CA CYS A 21 1.79 -0.11 17.59
C CYS A 21 2.03 -1.36 18.44
N LYS A 22 3.12 -2.09 18.16
CA LYS A 22 3.50 -3.29 18.91
C LYS A 22 3.92 -2.95 20.34
N ASP A 23 4.75 -1.93 20.49
CA ASP A 23 5.24 -1.47 21.78
C ASP A 23 4.10 -0.98 22.69
N GLU A 24 3.15 -0.25 22.12
CA GLU A 24 1.98 0.27 22.84
C GLU A 24 1.10 -0.84 23.45
N HIS A 25 0.97 -1.98 22.78
CA HIS A 25 0.01 -3.02 23.14
C HIS A 25 0.65 -4.32 23.65
N CYS A 26 1.97 -4.44 23.61
CA CYS A 26 2.68 -5.66 24.02
C CYS A 26 2.93 -5.62 25.54
N GLY A 27 2.45 -6.66 26.24
CA GLY A 27 2.63 -6.77 27.70
C GLY A 27 1.87 -5.74 28.51
N THR A 28 0.89 -5.07 27.92
CA THR A 28 0.07 -4.04 28.57
C THR A 28 -1.40 -4.24 28.22
N ASP A 29 -2.23 -4.39 29.25
CA ASP A 29 -3.67 -4.41 29.10
C ASP A 29 -4.23 -2.99 29.04
N TRP A 30 -5.08 -2.74 28.03
CA TRP A 30 -5.85 -1.51 27.86
C TRP A 30 -7.35 -1.80 27.92
N LEU A 31 -7.79 -2.56 28.95
CA LEU A 31 -9.21 -2.90 29.10
C LEU A 31 -10.06 -1.64 29.32
N PRO A 32 -11.27 -1.54 28.75
CA PRO A 32 -11.96 -2.59 27.94
C PRO A 32 -11.58 -2.59 26.44
N TYR A 33 -10.68 -1.73 25.99
CA TYR A 33 -10.37 -1.56 24.56
C TYR A 33 -9.59 -2.74 23.96
N ALA A 34 -8.58 -3.23 24.68
CA ALA A 34 -7.75 -4.35 24.27
C ALA A 34 -7.12 -5.06 25.47
N ALA A 35 -6.95 -6.37 25.37
CA ALA A 35 -6.02 -7.11 26.19
C ALA A 35 -4.62 -7.10 25.53
N GLU A 36 -3.59 -7.45 26.29
CA GLU A 36 -2.20 -7.44 25.85
C GLU A 36 -1.99 -8.23 24.57
N GLN A 37 -1.14 -7.72 23.67
CA GLN A 37 -0.64 -8.48 22.52
C GLN A 37 0.44 -9.47 22.98
N PRO A 38 0.56 -10.64 22.30
CA PRO A 38 1.72 -11.50 22.50
C PRO A 38 3.01 -10.80 22.00
N LEU A 39 4.15 -11.15 22.58
CA LEU A 39 5.46 -10.56 22.26
C LEU A 39 5.82 -10.69 20.77
N THR A 40 5.35 -11.74 20.12
CA THR A 40 5.66 -12.03 18.72
C THR A 40 4.40 -12.35 17.91
N GLY A 41 4.49 -12.23 16.59
CA GLY A 41 3.53 -12.76 15.62
C GLY A 41 2.44 -11.81 15.18
N GLN A 42 1.80 -11.08 16.07
CA GLN A 42 0.70 -10.17 15.72
C GLN A 42 1.22 -8.75 15.41
N PHE A 43 0.74 -8.20 14.30
CA PHE A 43 1.01 -6.80 13.93
C PHE A 43 -0.30 -6.14 13.46
N TRP A 44 -1.00 -5.45 14.35
CA TRP A 44 -2.26 -4.77 14.05
C TRP A 44 -2.09 -3.60 13.08
N CYS A 45 -0.91 -2.96 13.10
CA CYS A 45 -0.39 -2.13 12.03
C CYS A 45 0.84 -2.85 11.46
N LYS A 46 0.79 -3.24 10.19
CA LYS A 46 1.86 -4.00 9.52
C LYS A 46 2.28 -3.31 8.24
N VAL A 47 3.58 -3.14 8.04
CA VAL A 47 4.10 -2.63 6.76
C VAL A 47 4.48 -3.81 5.88
N GLU A 48 3.86 -3.91 4.72
CA GLU A 48 4.17 -4.89 3.70
C GLU A 48 5.22 -4.31 2.75
N GLU A 49 6.31 -5.06 2.53
CA GLU A 49 7.29 -4.76 1.50
C GLU A 49 6.94 -5.55 0.24
N LYS A 50 6.79 -4.85 -0.88
CA LYS A 50 6.56 -5.45 -2.20
C LYS A 50 7.71 -5.13 -3.13
N VAL A 51 8.50 -6.15 -3.49
CA VAL A 51 9.51 -6.04 -4.54
C VAL A 51 8.88 -6.43 -5.86
N ARG A 52 8.92 -5.54 -6.84
CA ARG A 52 8.27 -5.73 -8.15
C ARG A 52 9.26 -5.52 -9.29
N GLY A 53 8.95 -6.10 -10.46
CA GLY A 53 9.80 -6.07 -11.63
C GLY A 53 10.86 -7.15 -11.62
N SER A 54 11.84 -7.02 -12.52
CA SER A 54 12.96 -7.95 -12.67
C SER A 54 14.28 -7.19 -12.81
N VAL A 55 15.36 -7.81 -12.33
CA VAL A 55 16.72 -7.24 -12.49
C VAL A 55 17.00 -6.97 -13.97
N PRO A 56 17.57 -5.79 -14.33
CA PRO A 56 18.08 -4.73 -13.45
C PRO A 56 17.04 -3.67 -13.03
N LYS A 57 15.80 -3.78 -13.47
CA LYS A 57 14.74 -2.79 -13.20
C LYS A 57 13.75 -3.31 -12.18
N THR A 58 13.97 -2.93 -10.92
CA THR A 58 13.10 -3.28 -9.79
C THR A 58 12.55 -2.05 -9.09
N ARG A 59 11.37 -2.22 -8.47
CA ARG A 59 10.76 -1.22 -7.59
C ARG A 59 10.43 -1.88 -6.25
N ILE A 60 10.75 -1.20 -5.17
CA ILE A 60 10.34 -1.59 -3.82
C ILE A 60 9.29 -0.59 -3.35
N THR A 61 8.18 -1.11 -2.86
CA THR A 61 7.08 -0.31 -2.33
C THR A 61 6.73 -0.83 -0.96
N TYR A 62 6.45 0.07 -0.03
CA TYR A 62 6.04 -0.24 1.34
C TYR A 62 4.61 0.20 1.54
N VAL A 63 3.74 -0.73 1.90
CA VAL A 63 2.31 -0.48 2.11
C VAL A 63 1.97 -0.78 3.56
N PRO A 64 1.69 0.23 4.39
CA PRO A 64 1.15 0.01 5.73
C PRO A 64 -0.28 -0.53 5.66
N HIS A 65 -0.58 -1.57 6.41
CA HIS A 65 -1.92 -2.13 6.60
C HIS A 65 -2.33 -1.98 8.05
N ILE A 66 -3.57 -1.56 8.28
CA ILE A 66 -4.20 -1.46 9.59
C ILE A 66 -5.41 -2.38 9.60
N GLY A 67 -5.46 -3.33 10.53
CA GLY A 67 -6.55 -4.30 10.60
C GLY A 67 -7.81 -3.77 11.28
N GLY A 68 -8.90 -4.49 11.14
CA GLY A 68 -10.05 -4.45 12.04
C GLY A 68 -11.04 -3.29 11.92
N GLN A 69 -10.76 -2.26 11.16
CA GLN A 69 -11.60 -1.05 11.07
C GLN A 69 -12.58 -1.12 9.89
N SER A 70 -13.43 -2.16 9.81
CA SER A 70 -14.35 -2.36 8.67
C SER A 70 -15.74 -2.81 9.08
N ASP A 71 -16.75 -2.38 8.31
CA ASP A 71 -18.15 -2.76 8.52
C ASP A 71 -18.38 -4.28 8.39
N ALA A 72 -17.59 -4.95 7.55
CA ALA A 72 -17.66 -6.40 7.38
C ALA A 72 -17.25 -7.12 8.67
N LEU A 73 -16.16 -6.70 9.32
CA LEU A 73 -15.78 -7.26 10.62
C LEU A 73 -16.84 -6.94 11.69
N ALA A 74 -17.38 -5.72 11.69
CA ALA A 74 -18.41 -5.33 12.65
C ALA A 74 -19.66 -6.20 12.53
N ALA A 75 -20.12 -6.44 11.31
CA ALA A 75 -21.26 -7.31 11.05
C ALA A 75 -21.02 -8.77 11.49
N ALA A 76 -19.82 -9.30 11.25
CA ALA A 76 -19.46 -10.65 11.67
C ALA A 76 -19.29 -10.79 13.19
N ALA A 77 -18.71 -9.79 13.83
CA ALA A 77 -18.46 -9.80 15.28
C ALA A 77 -19.75 -9.62 16.11
N GLY A 78 -20.76 -8.91 15.58
CA GLY A 78 -22.01 -8.66 16.26
C GLY A 78 -21.83 -7.96 17.60
N ASP A 79 -22.28 -8.54 18.69
CA ASP A 79 -22.18 -7.96 20.04
C ASP A 79 -20.75 -7.93 20.61
N ALA A 80 -19.82 -8.60 19.96
CA ALA A 80 -18.40 -8.56 20.34
C ALA A 80 -17.65 -7.33 19.79
N ILE A 81 -18.26 -6.54 18.88
CA ILE A 81 -17.70 -5.27 18.44
C ILE A 81 -18.28 -4.12 19.26
N VAL A 82 -17.46 -3.15 19.56
CA VAL A 82 -17.86 -1.87 20.15
C VAL A 82 -17.63 -0.79 19.12
N GLU A 83 -18.71 -0.16 18.66
CA GLU A 83 -18.67 1.02 17.81
C GLU A 83 -18.64 2.27 18.68
N ARG A 84 -17.65 3.11 18.44
CA ARG A 84 -17.46 4.37 19.19
C ARG A 84 -18.23 5.53 18.53
N PRO A 85 -18.58 6.57 19.30
CA PRO A 85 -19.25 7.77 18.76
C PRO A 85 -18.45 8.48 17.65
N ASP A 86 -17.12 8.31 17.63
CA ASP A 86 -16.23 8.84 16.60
C ASP A 86 -16.17 7.97 15.34
N GLY A 87 -16.83 6.81 15.32
CA GLY A 87 -16.93 5.88 14.21
C GLY A 87 -15.81 4.83 14.15
N LEU A 88 -14.83 4.88 15.04
CA LEU A 88 -13.87 3.80 15.22
C LEU A 88 -14.50 2.61 15.92
N MET A 89 -13.87 1.46 15.82
CA MET A 89 -14.35 0.23 16.45
C MET A 89 -13.21 -0.58 17.04
N TYR A 90 -13.57 -1.40 18.02
CA TYR A 90 -12.66 -2.39 18.59
C TYR A 90 -13.42 -3.64 19.02
N LEU A 91 -12.73 -4.77 19.05
CA LEU A 91 -13.27 -6.02 19.60
C LEU A 91 -13.17 -5.97 21.12
N ASP A 92 -14.31 -6.16 21.79
CA ASP A 92 -14.37 -6.33 23.24
C ASP A 92 -13.71 -7.67 23.63
N PRO A 93 -12.61 -7.67 24.39
CA PRO A 93 -11.87 -8.90 24.69
C PRO A 93 -12.69 -9.96 25.41
N GLU A 94 -13.64 -9.55 26.27
CA GLU A 94 -14.48 -10.46 27.02
C GLU A 94 -15.56 -11.12 26.13
N LYS A 95 -16.22 -10.33 25.29
CA LYS A 95 -17.27 -10.80 24.41
C LYS A 95 -16.74 -11.57 23.20
N ALA A 96 -15.53 -11.20 22.73
CA ALA A 96 -14.89 -11.86 21.61
C ALA A 96 -14.23 -13.21 21.97
N LYS A 97 -14.24 -13.61 23.24
CA LYS A 97 -13.59 -14.85 23.68
C LYS A 97 -14.12 -16.06 22.93
N GLY A 98 -13.20 -16.86 22.40
CA GLY A 98 -13.52 -18.06 21.61
C GLY A 98 -13.91 -17.79 20.15
N ARG A 99 -14.06 -16.54 19.70
CA ARG A 99 -14.46 -16.17 18.35
C ARG A 99 -13.28 -16.24 17.36
N LYS A 100 -12.70 -17.42 17.21
CA LYS A 100 -11.58 -17.67 16.28
C LYS A 100 -11.97 -17.48 14.81
N ASP A 101 -13.27 -17.59 14.50
CA ASP A 101 -13.85 -17.30 13.19
C ASP A 101 -13.52 -15.89 12.69
N LEU A 102 -13.40 -14.91 13.59
CA LEU A 102 -13.06 -13.53 13.22
C LEU A 102 -11.64 -13.39 12.68
N CYS A 103 -10.78 -14.37 12.87
CA CYS A 103 -9.41 -14.35 12.31
C CYS A 103 -9.36 -14.65 10.80
N GLU A 104 -10.50 -14.89 10.14
CA GLU A 104 -10.61 -14.92 8.68
C GLU A 104 -10.52 -13.51 8.07
N PHE A 105 -10.76 -12.46 8.85
CA PHE A 105 -10.61 -11.08 8.42
C PHE A 105 -9.13 -10.65 8.46
N GLU A 106 -8.70 -9.91 7.44
CA GLU A 106 -7.33 -9.41 7.36
C GLU A 106 -6.98 -8.51 8.56
N GLY A 107 -5.80 -8.74 9.14
CA GLY A 107 -5.32 -7.96 10.29
C GLY A 107 -6.01 -8.31 11.62
N VAL A 108 -6.78 -9.38 11.67
CA VAL A 108 -7.30 -9.97 12.91
C VAL A 108 -6.49 -11.21 13.25
N TYR A 109 -5.93 -11.24 14.44
CA TYR A 109 -4.99 -12.28 14.87
C TYR A 109 -5.52 -13.03 16.09
N TRP A 110 -5.27 -14.33 16.14
CA TRP A 110 -5.64 -15.14 17.29
C TRP A 110 -4.59 -15.08 18.39
N ASN A 111 -4.98 -14.65 19.58
CA ASN A 111 -4.16 -14.75 20.78
C ASN A 111 -4.43 -16.09 21.46
N GLU A 112 -3.49 -17.03 21.31
CA GLU A 112 -3.65 -18.39 21.83
C GLU A 112 -3.65 -18.44 23.36
N ALA A 113 -2.90 -17.56 24.01
CA ALA A 113 -2.84 -17.55 25.48
C ALA A 113 -4.13 -17.05 26.12
N LEU A 114 -4.76 -16.05 25.51
CA LEU A 114 -5.98 -15.43 26.02
C LEU A 114 -7.25 -16.01 25.38
N GLN A 115 -7.13 -16.80 24.31
CA GLN A 115 -8.24 -17.38 23.52
C GLN A 115 -9.18 -16.31 22.96
N ILE A 116 -8.61 -15.21 22.42
CA ILE A 116 -9.34 -14.08 21.84
C ILE A 116 -8.78 -13.68 20.48
N PRO A 117 -9.62 -13.19 19.54
CA PRO A 117 -9.15 -12.47 18.36
C PRO A 117 -8.74 -11.05 18.75
N GLN A 118 -7.67 -10.54 18.16
CA GLN A 118 -7.15 -9.20 18.41
C GLN A 118 -6.87 -8.47 17.12
N THR A 119 -7.15 -7.18 17.10
CA THR A 119 -6.91 -6.31 15.94
C THR A 119 -6.75 -4.85 16.38
N CYS A 120 -6.50 -3.94 15.44
CA CYS A 120 -6.37 -2.52 15.72
C CYS A 120 -7.62 -1.96 16.41
N THR A 121 -7.43 -1.24 17.49
CA THR A 121 -8.47 -0.53 18.27
C THR A 121 -8.61 0.93 17.88
N GLY A 122 -7.84 1.43 16.88
CA GLY A 122 -7.70 2.86 16.63
C GLY A 122 -6.99 3.61 17.77
N CYS A 123 -6.31 2.90 18.67
CA CYS A 123 -5.75 3.44 19.93
C CYS A 123 -6.81 4.20 20.75
N ALA A 124 -8.02 3.63 20.86
CA ALA A 124 -9.14 4.25 21.55
C ALA A 124 -8.80 4.71 22.99
N HIS A 125 -7.95 3.95 23.68
CA HIS A 125 -7.46 4.31 25.03
C HIS A 125 -6.65 5.62 25.03
N LEU A 126 -5.79 5.85 24.02
CA LEU A 126 -5.02 7.10 23.90
C LEU A 126 -5.92 8.27 23.52
N LEU A 127 -6.86 8.06 22.59
CA LEU A 127 -7.80 9.12 22.19
C LEU A 127 -8.68 9.56 23.35
N ASP A 128 -9.12 8.63 24.21
CA ASP A 128 -9.90 8.93 25.41
C ASP A 128 -9.05 9.59 26.53
N ASP A 129 -7.73 9.37 26.51
CA ASP A 129 -6.75 10.07 27.38
C ASP A 129 -6.32 11.44 26.81
N GLY A 130 -6.92 11.88 25.70
CA GLY A 130 -6.71 13.21 25.13
C GLY A 130 -5.65 13.32 24.06
N TRP A 131 -5.15 12.20 23.52
CA TRP A 131 -4.30 12.21 22.34
C TRP A 131 -5.10 12.59 21.09
N GLU A 132 -4.48 13.34 20.20
CA GLU A 132 -5.12 13.78 18.96
C GLU A 132 -5.12 12.67 17.87
N VAL A 133 -4.11 11.81 17.89
CA VAL A 133 -3.90 10.76 16.86
C VAL A 133 -3.46 9.44 17.48
N PRO A 134 -3.72 8.30 16.82
CA PRO A 134 -3.21 7.00 17.25
C PRO A 134 -1.68 6.91 17.22
N ARG A 135 -1.11 6.02 18.02
CA ARG A 135 0.33 5.84 18.21
C ARG A 135 1.11 5.61 16.91
N CYS A 136 0.55 4.84 15.98
CA CYS A 136 1.18 4.58 14.69
C CYS A 136 1.26 5.84 13.81
N VAL A 137 0.30 6.73 13.91
CA VAL A 137 0.28 8.02 13.18
C VAL A 137 1.28 8.98 13.80
N ASP A 138 1.27 9.14 15.12
CA ASP A 138 2.22 9.97 15.86
C ASP A 138 3.69 9.62 15.56
N SER A 139 3.99 8.33 15.43
CA SER A 139 5.34 7.83 15.17
C SER A 139 5.79 7.90 13.71
N CYS A 140 4.93 8.35 12.77
CA CYS A 140 5.25 8.34 11.34
C CYS A 140 6.10 9.55 10.90
N PRO A 141 7.42 9.38 10.62
CA PRO A 141 8.31 10.52 10.37
C PRO A 141 8.10 11.17 9.00
N THR A 142 7.43 10.48 8.08
CA THR A 142 7.14 10.97 6.73
C THR A 142 5.71 11.48 6.58
N GLU A 143 4.90 11.41 7.65
CA GLU A 143 3.46 11.69 7.63
C GLU A 143 2.73 10.89 6.52
N ALA A 144 3.21 9.68 6.23
CA ALA A 144 2.53 8.76 5.31
C ALA A 144 1.20 8.28 5.90
N LEU A 145 1.10 8.19 7.23
CA LEU A 145 -0.13 7.91 7.97
C LEU A 145 -0.70 9.21 8.50
N ARG A 146 -1.99 9.45 8.24
CA ARG A 146 -2.77 10.55 8.79
C ARG A 146 -4.05 10.02 9.41
N PHE A 147 -4.58 10.77 10.35
CA PHE A 147 -5.79 10.42 11.08
C PHE A 147 -6.59 11.69 11.41
N GLY A 148 -7.89 11.62 11.29
CA GLY A 148 -8.76 12.76 11.58
C GLY A 148 -10.21 12.49 11.21
N ASP A 149 -11.03 13.55 11.28
CA ASP A 149 -12.39 13.47 10.75
C ASP A 149 -12.35 13.37 9.24
N VAL A 150 -13.20 12.50 8.68
CA VAL A 150 -13.30 12.29 7.23
C VAL A 150 -13.52 13.60 6.47
N ALA A 151 -14.23 14.55 7.07
CA ALA A 151 -14.49 15.86 6.46
C ALA A 151 -13.23 16.74 6.35
N ASP A 152 -12.23 16.49 7.20
CA ASP A 152 -10.99 17.27 7.28
C ASP A 152 -9.81 16.58 6.58
N LEU A 153 -10.00 15.30 6.20
CA LEU A 153 -8.97 14.52 5.51
C LEU A 153 -9.04 14.74 3.99
N ASP A 154 -7.87 14.88 3.37
CA ASP A 154 -7.77 14.90 1.91
C ASP A 154 -7.95 13.48 1.36
N LEU A 155 -9.15 13.19 0.87
CA LEU A 155 -9.53 11.91 0.27
C LEU A 155 -9.56 11.96 -1.27
N ASP A 156 -9.10 13.02 -1.91
CA ASP A 156 -9.06 13.10 -3.36
C ASP A 156 -8.17 12.00 -3.94
N GLY A 157 -8.73 11.17 -4.83
CA GLY A 157 -8.05 10.01 -5.40
C GLY A 157 -7.72 8.90 -4.40
N ALA A 158 -8.27 8.94 -3.18
CA ALA A 158 -8.10 7.87 -2.20
C ALA A 158 -9.12 6.74 -2.44
N GLU A 159 -8.69 5.51 -2.17
CA GLU A 159 -9.52 4.32 -2.29
C GLU A 159 -9.46 3.45 -1.03
N GLN A 160 -10.48 2.66 -0.79
CA GLN A 160 -10.52 1.68 0.28
C GLN A 160 -10.17 0.30 -0.29
N LEU A 161 -9.19 -0.40 0.27
CA LEU A 161 -8.89 -1.79 -0.10
C LEU A 161 -9.97 -2.76 0.38
N VAL A 162 -10.65 -2.40 1.46
CA VAL A 162 -11.80 -3.12 2.00
C VAL A 162 -12.96 -2.13 2.06
N GLU A 163 -14.04 -2.42 1.34
CA GLU A 163 -15.25 -1.58 1.32
C GLU A 163 -15.82 -1.39 2.73
N GLY A 164 -16.23 -0.17 3.06
CA GLY A 164 -16.71 0.17 4.39
C GLY A 164 -15.64 0.21 5.48
N SER A 165 -14.37 0.19 5.10
CA SER A 165 -13.24 0.38 6.02
C SER A 165 -13.12 1.84 6.47
N ARG A 166 -12.51 2.05 7.66
CA ARG A 166 -12.08 3.38 8.13
C ARG A 166 -10.68 3.74 7.65
N ILE A 167 -10.17 3.01 6.63
CA ILE A 167 -8.80 3.15 6.13
C ILE A 167 -8.85 3.45 4.65
N TRP A 168 -8.26 4.57 4.27
CA TRP A 168 -8.17 5.06 2.91
C TRP A 168 -6.72 5.05 2.44
N TYR A 169 -6.49 4.66 1.20
CA TYR A 169 -5.16 4.61 0.59
C TYR A 169 -5.05 5.60 -0.54
N ARG A 170 -3.93 6.31 -0.60
CA ARG A 170 -3.55 7.17 -1.71
C ARG A 170 -2.26 6.65 -2.34
N ASN A 171 -2.13 6.89 -3.64
CA ASN A 171 -0.92 6.56 -4.39
C ASN A 171 -0.52 5.08 -4.26
N LEU A 172 -1.52 4.18 -4.27
CA LEU A 172 -1.23 2.75 -4.37
C LEU A 172 -0.42 2.46 -5.63
N PRO A 173 0.58 1.56 -5.56
CA PRO A 173 1.46 1.30 -6.69
C PRO A 173 0.69 0.61 -7.82
N LYS A 174 0.66 1.25 -8.99
CA LYS A 174 0.20 0.66 -10.24
C LYS A 174 1.36 -0.05 -10.95
N ARG A 175 1.15 -0.50 -12.18
CA ARG A 175 2.18 -1.17 -12.98
C ARG A 175 3.25 -0.20 -13.44
N PHE A 176 4.38 -0.74 -13.91
CA PHE A 176 5.35 0.01 -14.69
C PHE A 176 5.76 -0.78 -15.95
N VAL A 177 6.18 -0.02 -16.98
CA VAL A 177 6.75 -0.54 -18.22
C VAL A 177 8.10 0.11 -18.43
N THR A 178 9.15 -0.67 -18.61
CA THR A 178 10.53 -0.18 -18.73
C THR A 178 11.33 -0.94 -19.78
N GLY A 179 12.45 -0.37 -20.19
CA GLY A 179 13.44 -1.00 -21.07
C GLY A 179 14.62 -0.06 -21.29
N CYS A 180 15.57 -0.52 -22.10
CA CYS A 180 16.74 0.23 -22.53
C CYS A 180 16.88 0.20 -24.05
N VAL A 181 17.13 1.33 -24.70
CA VAL A 181 17.36 1.40 -26.15
C VAL A 181 18.86 1.38 -26.41
N VAL A 182 19.35 0.39 -27.16
CA VAL A 182 20.77 0.11 -27.37
C VAL A 182 21.12 0.05 -28.85
N ASP A 183 22.19 0.70 -29.25
CA ASP A 183 22.86 0.48 -30.54
C ASP A 183 23.89 -0.64 -30.39
N PHE A 184 23.51 -1.86 -30.74
CA PHE A 184 24.38 -3.03 -30.59
C PHE A 184 25.59 -3.00 -31.53
N ASP A 185 25.50 -2.30 -32.68
CA ASP A 185 26.60 -2.18 -33.65
C ASP A 185 27.66 -1.19 -33.14
N ALA A 186 27.20 -0.05 -32.63
CA ALA A 186 28.08 0.95 -32.01
C ALA A 186 28.50 0.56 -30.57
N ARG A 187 27.81 -0.38 -29.92
CA ARG A 187 27.94 -0.74 -28.50
C ARG A 187 27.72 0.45 -27.58
N GLU A 188 26.74 1.26 -27.91
CA GLU A 188 26.37 2.46 -27.18
C GLU A 188 24.87 2.44 -26.85
N VAL A 189 24.48 3.17 -25.80
CA VAL A 189 23.07 3.38 -25.47
C VAL A 189 22.50 4.55 -26.26
N ALA A 190 21.23 4.48 -26.61
CA ALA A 190 20.56 5.55 -27.34
C ALA A 190 20.00 6.60 -26.38
N ILE A 191 20.79 7.66 -26.13
CA ILE A 191 20.38 8.78 -25.26
C ILE A 191 19.41 9.68 -26.02
N GLY A 192 18.32 10.10 -25.35
CA GLY A 192 17.35 11.07 -25.89
C GLY A 192 16.45 10.54 -26.98
N ALA A 193 16.36 9.21 -27.15
CA ALA A 193 15.37 8.58 -28.03
C ALA A 193 13.95 8.87 -27.53
N ASP A 194 13.04 9.20 -28.46
CA ASP A 194 11.64 9.40 -28.13
C ASP A 194 10.96 8.04 -27.88
N VAL A 195 10.31 7.88 -26.73
CA VAL A 195 9.61 6.66 -26.36
C VAL A 195 8.18 6.98 -25.96
N LYS A 196 7.23 6.22 -26.49
CA LYS A 196 5.78 6.35 -26.24
C LYS A 196 5.22 5.04 -25.74
N LEU A 197 4.35 5.13 -24.74
CA LEU A 197 3.49 4.04 -24.32
C LEU A 197 2.14 4.23 -25.00
N VAL A 198 1.71 3.25 -25.77
CA VAL A 198 0.51 3.29 -26.60
C VAL A 198 -0.47 2.22 -26.11
N SER A 199 -1.72 2.59 -25.87
CA SER A 199 -2.78 1.65 -25.50
C SER A 199 -3.20 0.76 -26.67
N ALA A 200 -3.92 -0.32 -26.39
CA ALA A 200 -4.50 -1.21 -27.41
C ALA A 200 -5.45 -0.48 -28.38
N SER A 201 -6.03 0.68 -27.99
CA SER A 201 -6.84 1.53 -28.85
C SER A 201 -6.03 2.48 -29.76
N GLY A 202 -4.70 2.44 -29.68
CA GLY A 202 -3.80 3.29 -30.47
C GLY A 202 -3.55 4.69 -29.90
N ASN A 203 -4.04 4.98 -28.69
CA ASN A 203 -3.81 6.26 -28.05
C ASN A 203 -2.48 6.28 -27.29
N THR A 204 -1.72 7.37 -27.41
CA THR A 204 -0.54 7.59 -26.56
C THR A 204 -0.99 7.86 -25.12
N VAL A 205 -0.57 7.00 -24.19
CA VAL A 205 -0.88 7.09 -22.77
C VAL A 205 0.17 7.93 -22.04
N ALA A 206 1.44 7.74 -22.41
CA ALA A 206 2.57 8.48 -21.87
C ALA A 206 3.70 8.60 -22.89
N GLU A 207 4.54 9.61 -22.76
CA GLU A 207 5.74 9.79 -23.58
C GLU A 207 6.88 10.35 -22.77
N GLN A 208 8.10 9.94 -23.11
CA GLN A 208 9.34 10.43 -22.50
C GLN A 208 10.51 10.21 -23.45
N LYS A 209 11.69 10.71 -23.07
CA LYS A 209 12.94 10.39 -23.72
C LYS A 209 13.75 9.41 -22.86
N THR A 210 14.59 8.61 -23.53
CA THR A 210 15.58 7.80 -22.83
C THR A 210 16.60 8.71 -22.11
N ASP A 211 17.05 8.26 -20.96
CA ASP A 211 18.03 8.94 -20.12
C ASP A 211 19.49 8.74 -20.60
N GLU A 212 20.46 9.14 -19.79
CA GLU A 212 21.90 9.02 -20.07
C GLU A 212 22.39 7.55 -20.13
N PHE A 213 21.57 6.59 -19.67
CA PHE A 213 21.85 5.17 -19.76
C PHE A 213 21.04 4.47 -20.87
N GLY A 214 20.30 5.24 -21.69
CA GLY A 214 19.38 4.70 -22.71
C GLY A 214 18.11 4.12 -22.13
N ASP A 215 17.87 4.32 -20.83
CA ASP A 215 16.73 3.75 -20.11
C ASP A 215 15.48 4.60 -20.27
N PHE A 216 14.34 3.93 -20.24
CA PHE A 216 13.02 4.55 -20.05
C PHE A 216 12.20 3.78 -19.03
N MET A 217 11.29 4.48 -18.33
CA MET A 217 10.35 3.86 -17.40
C MET A 217 9.06 4.67 -17.34
N PHE A 218 7.97 4.05 -17.73
CA PHE A 218 6.61 4.55 -17.50
C PHE A 218 6.11 3.95 -16.20
N ASP A 219 6.01 4.76 -15.16
CA ASP A 219 5.53 4.37 -13.84
C ASP A 219 4.03 4.71 -13.68
N GLN A 220 3.37 4.13 -12.69
CA GLN A 220 1.95 4.36 -12.39
C GLN A 220 1.00 4.06 -13.57
N VAL A 221 1.29 3.01 -14.33
CA VAL A 221 0.53 2.59 -15.49
C VAL A 221 -0.63 1.69 -15.04
N GLU A 222 -1.83 1.89 -15.61
CA GLU A 222 -2.98 1.01 -15.34
C GLU A 222 -2.70 -0.42 -15.82
N PRO A 223 -3.23 -1.46 -15.14
CA PRO A 223 -3.11 -2.84 -15.60
C PRO A 223 -3.79 -3.03 -16.96
N ALA A 224 -3.01 -3.11 -18.04
CA ALA A 224 -3.49 -3.31 -19.41
C ALA A 224 -2.37 -3.79 -20.35
N ALA A 225 -2.75 -4.18 -21.56
CA ALA A 225 -1.82 -4.43 -22.66
C ALA A 225 -1.48 -3.11 -23.37
N TYR A 226 -0.19 -2.90 -23.60
CA TYR A 226 0.37 -1.72 -24.26
C TYR A 226 1.32 -2.08 -25.37
N GLN A 227 1.70 -1.07 -26.15
CA GLN A 227 2.83 -1.10 -27.05
C GLN A 227 3.81 0.01 -26.66
N VAL A 228 5.09 -0.33 -26.61
CA VAL A 228 6.19 0.63 -26.52
C VAL A 228 6.66 0.97 -27.90
N VAL A 229 6.47 2.21 -28.33
CA VAL A 229 6.93 2.73 -29.61
C VAL A 229 8.11 3.67 -29.34
N TYR A 230 9.27 3.39 -29.90
CA TYR A 230 10.43 4.27 -29.73
C TYR A 230 11.08 4.61 -31.05
N GLN A 231 11.71 5.78 -31.08
CA GLN A 231 12.40 6.32 -32.25
C GLN A 231 13.68 7.05 -31.84
N VAL A 232 14.79 6.59 -32.38
CA VAL A 232 16.08 7.29 -32.32
C VAL A 232 16.14 8.31 -33.47
N PRO A 233 16.66 9.54 -33.28
CA PRO A 233 16.79 10.53 -34.33
C PRO A 233 17.51 9.96 -35.59
N GLY A 234 16.87 10.10 -36.75
CA GLY A 234 17.39 9.61 -38.01
C GLY A 234 17.21 8.10 -38.28
N LYS A 235 16.58 7.37 -37.39
CA LYS A 235 16.27 5.94 -37.54
C LYS A 235 14.76 5.72 -37.64
N THR A 236 14.35 4.53 -38.09
CA THR A 236 12.94 4.12 -38.21
C THR A 236 12.39 3.81 -36.79
N ALA A 237 11.15 4.19 -36.53
CA ALA A 237 10.47 3.82 -35.29
C ALA A 237 10.28 2.31 -35.19
N LYS A 238 10.40 1.78 -33.97
CA LYS A 238 10.13 0.36 -33.64
C LYS A 238 9.06 0.26 -32.58
N THR A 239 8.40 -0.90 -32.56
CA THR A 239 7.30 -1.19 -31.63
C THR A 239 7.56 -2.53 -30.95
N TYR A 240 7.31 -2.58 -29.64
CA TYR A 240 7.35 -3.79 -28.82
C TYR A 240 6.05 -3.91 -28.00
N ASP A 241 5.52 -5.10 -27.92
CA ASP A 241 4.36 -5.37 -27.08
C ASP A 241 4.78 -5.42 -25.59
N ALA A 242 3.95 -4.86 -24.71
CA ALA A 242 4.16 -4.79 -23.29
C ALA A 242 2.84 -5.11 -22.56
N ASP A 243 2.67 -6.36 -22.15
CA ASP A 243 1.49 -6.79 -21.42
C ASP A 243 1.69 -6.58 -19.91
N ALA A 244 1.13 -5.49 -19.39
CA ALA A 244 1.17 -5.10 -18.00
C ALA A 244 -0.13 -5.45 -17.25
N THR A 245 -0.95 -6.39 -17.73
CA THR A 245 -2.19 -6.81 -17.07
C THR A 245 -1.93 -7.43 -15.69
N GLU A 246 -1.02 -8.37 -15.61
CA GLU A 246 -0.76 -9.16 -14.40
C GLU A 246 0.51 -8.71 -13.65
N LEU A 247 1.55 -8.31 -14.38
CA LEU A 247 2.88 -7.99 -13.84
C LEU A 247 3.44 -6.70 -14.42
N ASP A 248 4.45 -6.15 -13.75
CA ASP A 248 5.29 -5.10 -14.29
C ASP A 248 6.11 -5.64 -15.47
N VAL A 249 6.35 -4.82 -16.48
CA VAL A 249 7.00 -5.24 -17.72
C VAL A 249 8.37 -4.59 -17.87
N ASN A 250 9.39 -5.43 -18.04
CA ASN A 250 10.70 -5.01 -18.53
C ASN A 250 10.92 -5.64 -19.89
N ILE A 251 10.90 -4.85 -20.97
CA ILE A 251 11.13 -5.35 -22.33
C ILE A 251 12.62 -5.59 -22.63
N GLY A 252 13.51 -5.32 -21.66
CA GLY A 252 14.94 -5.53 -21.80
C GLY A 252 15.63 -4.50 -22.71
N ASP A 253 16.78 -4.92 -23.25
CA ASP A 253 17.55 -4.12 -24.18
C ASP A 253 16.96 -4.27 -25.58
N VAL A 254 16.51 -3.16 -26.16
CA VAL A 254 15.90 -3.14 -27.49
C VAL A 254 16.79 -2.40 -28.49
N PRO A 255 16.98 -2.93 -29.72
CA PRO A 255 17.94 -2.39 -30.66
C PRO A 255 17.44 -1.09 -31.31
N VAL A 256 18.36 -0.14 -31.53
CA VAL A 256 18.15 0.87 -32.57
C VAL A 256 17.95 0.20 -33.93
N ALA A 257 17.28 0.87 -34.87
CA ALA A 257 16.88 0.24 -36.14
C ALA A 257 18.05 -0.35 -36.92
#